data_c00c43919b260d8dc9a4f703fb7b7719
#
_entry.id   c00c43919b260d8dc9a4f703fb7b7719
#
_cell.length_a   1.000
_cell.length_b   1.000
_cell.length_c   1.000
_cell.angle_alpha   90.00
_cell.angle_beta   90.00
_cell.angle_gamma   90.00
#
_symmetry.space_group_name_H-M   'P 1'
#
loop_
_entity.id
_entity.type
_entity.pdbx_description
1 polymer ?
#
loop_
_entity_poly.entity_id
_entity_poly.type
_entity_poly.pdbx_seq_one_letter_code
_entity_poly.pdbx_strand_id
1 'polypeptide(L)'
;MFNKNIKLIIASLITIWAIYQFIQVHIMNGISILLLAGIFVLFYFKNEFILLAFLQLRKQNFEGAKKWLGYIKKPEAALITKQQGYFNYLHGIMLSQTNMTQAEKFLRKAVRLGLSMDHDLAMAKLQLAGIAMTKRRKREATNLMAEAKKLDKNGMLKEQIQQMKQQMKKI
;
A
#
# COMPACT_ATOMS: atom_id res chain seq x y z
N MET A 1 -11.14 -15.06 -1.23
CA MET A 1 -10.92 -14.05 -0.16
C MET A 1 -12.25 -13.52 0.30
N PHE A 2 -12.48 -13.45 1.62
CA PHE A 2 -13.74 -12.98 2.22
C PHE A 2 -13.94 -11.48 2.01
N ASN A 3 -15.20 -11.03 2.05
CA ASN A 3 -15.55 -9.62 2.02
C ASN A 3 -14.88 -8.91 3.21
N LYS A 4 -14.41 -7.66 3.00
CA LYS A 4 -13.75 -6.84 4.03
C LYS A 4 -14.54 -6.75 5.34
N ASN A 5 -15.86 -6.71 5.26
CA ASN A 5 -16.75 -6.55 6.42
C ASN A 5 -16.78 -7.78 7.34
N ILE A 6 -16.44 -8.97 6.85
CA ILE A 6 -16.43 -10.19 7.67
C ILE A 6 -15.45 -10.07 8.84
N LYS A 7 -14.29 -9.42 8.62
CA LYS A 7 -13.31 -9.18 9.70
C LYS A 7 -13.87 -8.31 10.82
N LEU A 8 -14.70 -7.31 10.50
CA LEU A 8 -15.38 -6.49 11.50
C LEU A 8 -16.47 -7.27 12.25
N ILE A 9 -17.23 -8.09 11.54
CA ILE A 9 -18.25 -8.94 12.17
C ILE A 9 -17.59 -9.89 13.19
N ILE A 10 -16.50 -10.54 12.81
CA ILE A 10 -15.72 -11.41 13.71
C ILE A 10 -15.19 -10.61 14.91
N ALA A 11 -14.61 -9.44 14.69
CA ALA A 11 -14.12 -8.58 15.76
C ALA A 11 -15.23 -8.19 16.72
N SER A 12 -16.42 -7.84 16.22
CA SER A 12 -17.58 -7.50 17.06
C SER A 12 -18.03 -8.68 17.91
N LEU A 13 -18.13 -9.89 17.35
CA LEU A 13 -18.51 -11.10 18.10
C LEU A 13 -17.49 -11.42 19.22
N ILE A 14 -16.19 -11.30 18.91
CA ILE A 14 -15.11 -11.50 19.89
C ILE A 14 -15.19 -10.44 21.01
N THR A 15 -15.50 -9.19 20.65
CA THR A 15 -15.66 -8.11 21.64
C THR A 15 -16.84 -8.36 22.59
N ILE A 16 -17.97 -8.81 22.05
CA ILE A 16 -19.14 -9.19 22.87
C ILE A 16 -18.75 -10.31 23.85
N TRP A 17 -18.01 -11.31 23.38
CA TRP A 17 -17.52 -12.38 24.25
C TRP A 17 -16.54 -11.88 25.31
N ALA A 18 -15.66 -10.95 24.99
CA ALA A 18 -14.76 -10.33 25.97
C ALA A 18 -15.56 -9.61 27.08
N ILE A 19 -16.61 -8.87 26.72
CA ILE A 19 -17.51 -8.20 27.69
C ILE A 19 -18.17 -9.23 28.62
N TYR A 20 -18.66 -10.35 28.07
CA TYR A 20 -19.25 -11.44 28.89
C TYR A 20 -18.23 -11.97 29.90
N GLN A 21 -16.95 -12.16 29.54
CA GLN A 21 -15.89 -12.60 30.46
C GLN A 21 -15.63 -11.58 31.58
N PHE A 22 -15.71 -10.28 31.29
CA PHE A 22 -15.58 -9.25 32.33
C PHE A 22 -16.74 -9.29 33.34
N ILE A 23 -17.99 -9.55 32.88
CA ILE A 23 -19.15 -9.71 33.74
C ILE A 23 -19.00 -10.92 34.69
N GLN A 24 -18.37 -12.01 34.19
CA GLN A 24 -18.06 -13.21 34.98
C GLN A 24 -16.81 -13.05 35.87
N VAL A 25 -16.28 -11.82 36.02
CA VAL A 25 -15.06 -11.52 36.81
C VAL A 25 -13.79 -12.23 36.33
N HIS A 26 -13.79 -12.80 35.12
CA HIS A 26 -12.61 -13.40 34.51
C HIS A 26 -11.77 -12.34 33.76
N ILE A 27 -11.19 -11.38 34.51
CA ILE A 27 -10.56 -10.17 33.98
C ILE A 27 -9.42 -10.49 33.00
N MET A 28 -8.53 -11.42 33.34
CA MET A 28 -7.39 -11.78 32.48
C MET A 28 -7.82 -12.39 31.15
N ASN A 29 -8.84 -13.23 31.18
CA ASN A 29 -9.43 -13.80 29.95
C ASN A 29 -10.08 -12.72 29.09
N GLY A 30 -10.84 -11.81 29.72
CA GLY A 30 -11.47 -10.67 29.05
C GLY A 30 -10.44 -9.78 28.32
N ILE A 31 -9.33 -9.45 28.97
CA ILE A 31 -8.23 -8.67 28.37
C ILE A 31 -7.62 -9.41 27.17
N SER A 32 -7.32 -10.70 27.31
CA SER A 32 -6.72 -11.49 26.24
C SER A 32 -7.63 -11.58 25.01
N ILE A 33 -8.93 -11.77 25.21
CA ILE A 33 -9.93 -11.83 24.14
C ILE A 33 -10.10 -10.45 23.48
N LEU A 34 -10.05 -9.36 24.26
CA LEU A 34 -10.12 -8.00 23.72
C LEU A 34 -8.89 -7.67 22.85
N LEU A 35 -7.70 -8.09 23.24
CA LEU A 35 -6.50 -7.97 22.42
C LEU A 35 -6.64 -8.74 21.11
N LEU A 36 -7.23 -9.94 21.15
CA LEU A 36 -7.52 -10.71 19.93
C LEU A 36 -8.49 -9.97 19.01
N ALA A 37 -9.56 -9.38 19.54
CA ALA A 37 -10.47 -8.55 18.76
C ALA A 37 -9.74 -7.39 18.09
N GLY A 38 -8.83 -6.73 18.81
CA GLY A 38 -7.97 -5.66 18.27
C GLY A 38 -7.14 -6.10 17.07
N ILE A 39 -6.59 -7.32 17.06
CA ILE A 39 -5.86 -7.88 15.91
C ILE A 39 -6.76 -8.02 14.68
N PHE A 40 -8.01 -8.46 14.83
CA PHE A 40 -8.95 -8.53 13.70
C PHE A 40 -9.31 -7.14 13.16
N VAL A 41 -9.43 -6.13 14.03
CA VAL A 41 -9.61 -4.74 13.61
C VAL A 41 -8.38 -4.24 12.86
N LEU A 42 -7.16 -4.54 13.33
CA LEU A 42 -5.93 -4.19 12.60
C LEU A 42 -5.89 -4.83 11.21
N PHE A 43 -6.29 -6.09 11.07
CA PHE A 43 -6.36 -6.76 9.76
C PHE A 43 -7.48 -6.25 8.86
N TYR A 44 -8.46 -5.54 9.39
CA TYR A 44 -9.41 -4.81 8.57
C TYR A 44 -8.73 -3.60 7.90
N PHE A 45 -7.93 -2.82 8.66
CA PHE A 45 -7.22 -1.64 8.15
C PHE A 45 -5.91 -1.97 7.43
N LYS A 46 -5.26 -3.09 7.77
CA LYS A 46 -4.00 -3.56 7.19
C LYS A 46 -4.21 -4.96 6.61
N ASN A 47 -4.43 -5.04 5.27
CA ASN A 47 -4.63 -6.34 4.64
C ASN A 47 -3.33 -7.16 4.68
N GLU A 48 -3.41 -8.37 5.22
CA GLU A 48 -2.29 -9.28 5.40
C GLU A 48 -1.57 -9.63 4.10
N PHE A 49 -2.31 -9.85 3.01
CA PHE A 49 -1.70 -10.21 1.71
C PHE A 49 -0.93 -9.04 1.09
N ILE A 50 -1.42 -7.80 1.26
CA ILE A 50 -0.70 -6.59 0.82
C ILE A 50 0.58 -6.43 1.63
N LEU A 51 0.52 -6.62 2.94
CA LEU A 51 1.69 -6.53 3.81
C LEU A 51 2.75 -7.58 3.44
N LEU A 52 2.33 -8.84 3.24
CA LEU A 52 3.23 -9.92 2.83
C LEU A 52 3.83 -9.67 1.45
N ALA A 53 3.03 -9.19 0.49
CA ALA A 53 3.54 -8.81 -0.84
C ALA A 53 4.57 -7.66 -0.75
N PHE A 54 4.32 -6.66 0.09
CA PHE A 54 5.25 -5.57 0.34
C PHE A 54 6.58 -6.06 0.93
N LEU A 55 6.54 -6.97 1.91
CA LEU A 55 7.73 -7.57 2.49
C LEU A 55 8.53 -8.39 1.46
N GLN A 56 7.85 -9.12 0.57
CA GLN A 56 8.52 -9.84 -0.52
C GLN A 56 9.19 -8.88 -1.50
N LEU A 57 8.56 -7.77 -1.86
CA LEU A 57 9.17 -6.77 -2.74
C LEU A 57 10.39 -6.10 -2.10
N ARG A 58 10.36 -5.84 -0.79
CA ARG A 58 11.56 -5.35 -0.08
C ARG A 58 12.74 -6.33 -0.14
N LYS A 59 12.46 -7.62 -0.21
CA LYS A 59 13.45 -8.69 -0.41
C LYS A 59 13.78 -8.93 -1.89
N GLN A 60 13.29 -8.08 -2.80
CA GLN A 60 13.40 -8.23 -4.26
C GLN A 60 12.80 -9.55 -4.81
N ASN A 61 11.95 -10.20 -4.05
CA ASN A 61 11.25 -11.42 -4.46
C ASN A 61 9.93 -11.07 -5.16
N PHE A 62 10.02 -10.79 -6.46
CA PHE A 62 8.85 -10.40 -7.28
C PHE A 62 7.84 -11.53 -7.43
N GLU A 63 8.30 -12.78 -7.55
CA GLU A 63 7.41 -13.95 -7.65
C GLU A 63 6.62 -14.17 -6.35
N GLY A 64 7.27 -14.04 -5.20
CA GLY A 64 6.61 -14.08 -3.90
C GLY A 64 5.56 -12.99 -3.76
N ALA A 65 5.88 -11.76 -4.17
CA ALA A 65 4.93 -10.65 -4.14
C ALA A 65 3.72 -10.90 -5.06
N LYS A 66 3.96 -11.38 -6.28
CA LYS A 66 2.92 -11.74 -7.25
C LYS A 66 1.98 -12.83 -6.70
N LYS A 67 2.54 -13.86 -6.06
CA LYS A 67 1.77 -14.93 -5.41
C LYS A 67 0.81 -14.35 -4.36
N TRP A 68 1.29 -13.52 -3.44
CA TRP A 68 0.46 -12.94 -2.38
C TRP A 68 -0.61 -12.01 -2.92
N LEU A 69 -0.30 -11.15 -3.89
CA LEU A 69 -1.30 -10.30 -4.53
C LEU A 69 -2.33 -11.11 -5.33
N GLY A 70 -1.94 -12.25 -5.90
CA GLY A 70 -2.82 -13.16 -6.63
C GLY A 70 -3.96 -13.77 -5.82
N TYR A 71 -3.83 -13.83 -4.48
CA TYR A 71 -4.93 -14.23 -3.59
C TYR A 71 -6.07 -13.21 -3.52
N ILE A 72 -5.82 -11.95 -3.95
CA ILE A 72 -6.81 -10.88 -3.94
C ILE A 72 -7.52 -10.82 -5.31
N LYS A 73 -8.49 -11.71 -5.54
CA LYS A 73 -9.18 -11.80 -6.84
C LYS A 73 -10.10 -10.61 -7.15
N LYS A 74 -10.75 -10.03 -6.12
CA LYS A 74 -11.68 -8.90 -6.25
C LYS A 74 -11.26 -7.76 -5.32
N PRO A 75 -10.25 -6.94 -5.69
CA PRO A 75 -9.71 -5.91 -4.80
C PRO A 75 -10.75 -4.87 -4.37
N GLU A 76 -11.71 -4.54 -5.21
CA GLU A 76 -12.75 -3.54 -4.92
C GLU A 76 -13.71 -3.99 -3.80
N ALA A 77 -14.04 -5.29 -3.74
CA ALA A 77 -14.89 -5.85 -2.70
C ALA A 77 -14.12 -6.21 -1.42
N ALA A 78 -12.85 -6.62 -1.57
CA ALA A 78 -12.05 -7.18 -0.49
C ALA A 78 -11.22 -6.14 0.28
N LEU A 79 -10.95 -4.98 -0.33
CA LEU A 79 -10.03 -3.97 0.19
C LEU A 79 -10.74 -2.63 0.41
N ILE A 80 -10.33 -1.89 1.44
CA ILE A 80 -10.69 -0.49 1.60
C ILE A 80 -9.88 0.37 0.61
N THR A 81 -10.35 1.59 0.32
CA THR A 81 -9.78 2.47 -0.71
C THR A 81 -8.25 2.60 -0.64
N LYS A 82 -7.70 2.85 0.56
CA LYS A 82 -6.25 2.97 0.76
C LYS A 82 -5.49 1.67 0.47
N GLN A 83 -6.08 0.51 0.81
CA GLN A 83 -5.49 -0.80 0.49
C GLN A 83 -5.54 -1.08 -1.01
N GLN A 84 -6.62 -0.66 -1.70
CA GLN A 84 -6.66 -0.72 -3.17
C GLN A 84 -5.55 0.15 -3.78
N GLY A 85 -5.25 1.30 -3.17
CA GLY A 85 -4.09 2.12 -3.52
C GLY A 85 -2.79 1.32 -3.44
N TYR A 86 -2.52 0.68 -2.31
CA TYR A 86 -1.32 -0.16 -2.14
C TYR A 86 -1.30 -1.36 -3.09
N PHE A 87 -2.43 -2.04 -3.31
CA PHE A 87 -2.52 -3.12 -4.28
C PHE A 87 -2.07 -2.67 -5.68
N ASN A 88 -2.56 -1.52 -6.14
CA ASN A 88 -2.16 -0.96 -7.43
C ASN A 88 -0.70 -0.48 -7.41
N TYR A 89 -0.23 0.11 -6.32
CA TYR A 89 1.16 0.54 -6.17
C TYR A 89 2.15 -0.61 -6.32
N LEU A 90 1.90 -1.74 -5.63
CA LEU A 90 2.75 -2.92 -5.70
C LEU A 90 2.74 -3.55 -7.09
N HIS A 91 1.59 -3.64 -7.76
CA HIS A 91 1.51 -4.06 -9.17
C HIS A 91 2.30 -3.12 -10.09
N GLY A 92 2.20 -1.81 -9.88
CA GLY A 92 2.95 -0.82 -10.62
C GLY A 92 4.46 -1.01 -10.49
N ILE A 93 4.97 -1.23 -9.27
CA ILE A 93 6.40 -1.51 -9.04
C ILE A 93 6.84 -2.79 -9.75
N MET A 94 6.08 -3.89 -9.60
CA MET A 94 6.43 -5.16 -10.23
C MET A 94 6.51 -5.07 -11.76
N LEU A 95 5.64 -4.26 -12.37
CA LEU A 95 5.59 -4.11 -13.83
C LEU A 95 6.51 -3.02 -14.36
N SER A 96 7.14 -2.21 -13.51
CA SER A 96 7.94 -1.06 -13.95
C SER A 96 9.11 -1.44 -14.85
N GLN A 97 9.66 -2.64 -14.70
CA GLN A 97 10.78 -3.15 -15.49
C GLN A 97 10.34 -3.96 -16.72
N THR A 98 9.16 -4.59 -16.68
CA THR A 98 8.71 -5.52 -17.73
C THR A 98 7.66 -4.91 -18.66
N ASN A 99 6.75 -4.09 -18.13
CA ASN A 99 5.68 -3.46 -18.88
C ASN A 99 5.37 -2.05 -18.36
N MET A 100 6.15 -1.09 -18.82
CA MET A 100 6.08 0.31 -18.39
C MET A 100 4.68 0.95 -18.61
N THR A 101 3.98 0.57 -19.66
CA THR A 101 2.63 1.10 -19.95
C THR A 101 1.59 0.60 -18.94
N GLN A 102 1.66 -0.66 -18.57
CA GLN A 102 0.81 -1.22 -17.53
C GLN A 102 1.20 -0.67 -16.14
N ALA A 103 2.49 -0.57 -15.86
CA ALA A 103 3.01 0.03 -14.63
C ALA A 103 2.45 1.44 -14.43
N GLU A 104 2.48 2.28 -15.48
CA GLU A 104 1.92 3.63 -15.43
C GLU A 104 0.43 3.65 -15.05
N LYS A 105 -0.39 2.77 -15.66
CA LYS A 105 -1.81 2.67 -15.35
C LYS A 105 -2.04 2.33 -13.88
N PHE A 106 -1.32 1.34 -13.36
CA PHE A 106 -1.41 0.93 -11.96
C PHE A 106 -0.94 2.02 -10.99
N LEU A 107 0.20 2.65 -11.25
CA LEU A 107 0.73 3.74 -10.42
C LEU A 107 -0.20 4.96 -10.41
N ARG A 108 -0.78 5.35 -11.54
CA ARG A 108 -1.77 6.43 -11.59
C ARG A 108 -3.03 6.09 -10.78
N LYS A 109 -3.50 4.83 -10.87
CA LYS A 109 -4.64 4.37 -10.05
C LYS A 109 -4.28 4.40 -8.56
N ALA A 110 -3.06 4.00 -8.18
CA ALA A 110 -2.56 4.06 -6.82
C ALA A 110 -2.54 5.50 -6.26
N VAL A 111 -1.98 6.44 -7.01
CA VAL A 111 -1.94 7.87 -6.64
C VAL A 111 -3.35 8.45 -6.49
N ARG A 112 -4.27 8.11 -7.41
CA ARG A 112 -5.67 8.58 -7.35
C ARG A 112 -6.42 8.05 -6.13
N LEU A 113 -6.25 6.78 -5.77
CA LEU A 113 -6.87 6.15 -4.60
C LEU A 113 -6.20 6.62 -3.29
N GLY A 114 -4.99 7.12 -3.38
CA GLY A 114 -4.16 7.56 -2.28
C GLY A 114 -3.53 6.39 -1.52
N LEU A 115 -2.42 6.68 -0.87
CA LEU A 115 -1.70 5.79 0.03
C LEU A 115 -1.78 6.33 1.46
N SER A 116 -1.59 5.48 2.45
CA SER A 116 -1.73 5.89 3.85
C SER A 116 -0.54 6.72 4.34
N MET A 117 0.64 6.53 3.73
CA MET A 117 1.87 7.20 4.11
C MET A 117 2.30 8.20 3.02
N ASP A 118 2.65 9.42 3.42
CA ASP A 118 3.14 10.47 2.51
C ASP A 118 4.40 9.99 1.74
N HIS A 119 5.28 9.26 2.43
CA HIS A 119 6.48 8.70 1.81
C HIS A 119 6.16 7.72 0.66
N ASP A 120 5.21 6.80 0.86
CA ASP A 120 4.83 5.83 -0.19
C ASP A 120 4.18 6.54 -1.38
N LEU A 121 3.38 7.58 -1.11
CA LEU A 121 2.79 8.41 -2.15
C LEU A 121 3.85 9.20 -2.93
N ALA A 122 4.87 9.71 -2.23
CA ALA A 122 6.02 10.36 -2.86
C ALA A 122 6.79 9.38 -3.76
N MET A 123 7.04 8.16 -3.28
CA MET A 123 7.68 7.10 -4.06
C MET A 123 6.86 6.73 -5.31
N ALA A 124 5.54 6.58 -5.20
CA ALA A 124 4.67 6.31 -6.34
C ALA A 124 4.75 7.42 -7.41
N LYS A 125 4.80 8.68 -6.97
CA LYS A 125 4.97 9.83 -7.88
C LYS A 125 6.35 9.87 -8.52
N LEU A 126 7.41 9.48 -7.81
CA LEU A 126 8.75 9.38 -8.39
C LEU A 126 8.85 8.26 -9.43
N GLN A 127 8.21 7.11 -9.19
CA GLN A 127 8.13 6.05 -10.20
C GLN A 127 7.41 6.54 -11.47
N LEU A 128 6.30 7.26 -11.31
CA LEU A 128 5.61 7.89 -12.44
C LEU A 128 6.48 8.94 -13.14
N ALA A 129 7.26 9.73 -12.40
CA ALA A 129 8.19 10.69 -12.98
C ALA A 129 9.25 9.98 -13.83
N GLY A 130 9.80 8.86 -13.36
CA GLY A 130 10.74 8.03 -14.12
C GLY A 130 10.12 7.52 -15.42
N ILE A 131 8.90 7.01 -15.38
CA ILE A 131 8.16 6.57 -16.58
C ILE A 131 7.92 7.76 -17.54
N ALA A 132 7.54 8.94 -17.02
CA ALA A 132 7.33 10.14 -17.82
C ALA A 132 8.63 10.61 -18.49
N MET A 133 9.78 10.51 -17.81
CA MET A 133 11.11 10.80 -18.37
C MET A 133 11.43 9.87 -19.53
N THR A 134 11.27 8.56 -19.36
CA THR A 134 11.49 7.57 -20.43
C THR A 134 10.59 7.83 -21.64
N LYS A 135 9.37 8.30 -21.41
CA LYS A 135 8.43 8.68 -22.47
C LYS A 135 8.62 10.12 -22.97
N ARG A 136 9.72 10.79 -22.61
CA ARG A 136 10.08 12.18 -22.98
C ARG A 136 9.03 13.24 -22.58
N ARG A 137 8.20 12.97 -21.58
CA ARG A 137 7.18 13.89 -21.06
C ARG A 137 7.77 14.79 -19.95
N LYS A 138 8.71 15.67 -20.33
CA LYS A 138 9.51 16.49 -19.38
C LYS A 138 8.65 17.30 -18.39
N ARG A 139 7.61 17.98 -18.86
CA ARG A 139 6.74 18.81 -18.02
C ARG A 139 6.05 17.98 -16.94
N GLU A 140 5.52 16.83 -17.32
CA GLU A 140 4.87 15.92 -16.39
C GLU A 140 5.86 15.37 -15.36
N ALA A 141 7.04 14.92 -15.80
CA ALA A 141 8.10 14.43 -14.91
C ALA A 141 8.51 15.50 -13.88
N THR A 142 8.67 16.76 -14.31
CA THR A 142 9.01 17.87 -13.41
C THR A 142 7.95 18.10 -12.36
N ASN A 143 6.67 18.10 -12.74
CA ASN A 143 5.56 18.28 -11.81
C ASN A 143 5.50 17.14 -10.79
N LEU A 144 5.60 15.89 -11.25
CA LEU A 144 5.59 14.73 -10.37
C LEU A 144 6.75 14.72 -9.36
N MET A 145 7.96 15.10 -9.79
CA MET A 145 9.12 15.27 -8.89
C MET A 145 8.90 16.40 -7.88
N ALA A 146 8.29 17.50 -8.28
CA ALA A 146 7.98 18.61 -7.37
C ALA A 146 6.93 18.20 -6.33
N GLU A 147 5.92 17.45 -6.74
CA GLU A 147 4.90 16.92 -5.83
C GLU A 147 5.48 15.87 -4.87
N ALA A 148 6.34 14.97 -5.36
CA ALA A 148 7.05 14.01 -4.53
C ALA A 148 7.92 14.71 -3.47
N LYS A 149 8.64 15.76 -3.85
CA LYS A 149 9.44 16.56 -2.92
C LYS A 149 8.60 17.22 -1.82
N LYS A 150 7.40 17.69 -2.12
CA LYS A 150 6.48 18.28 -1.11
C LYS A 150 6.02 17.25 -0.08
N LEU A 151 5.85 15.99 -0.49
CA LEU A 151 5.44 14.89 0.38
C LEU A 151 6.59 14.32 1.21
N ASP A 152 7.83 14.44 0.73
CA ASP A 152 9.04 13.96 1.40
C ASP A 152 9.50 14.92 2.50
N LYS A 153 8.75 14.99 3.60
CA LYS A 153 9.05 15.87 4.74
C LYS A 153 10.38 15.55 5.40
N ASN A 154 10.79 14.28 5.38
CA ASN A 154 12.02 13.80 6.02
C ASN A 154 13.25 13.86 5.11
N GLY A 155 13.10 14.27 3.84
CA GLY A 155 14.19 14.38 2.89
C GLY A 155 14.80 13.04 2.44
N MET A 156 14.13 11.92 2.68
CA MET A 156 14.63 10.57 2.35
C MET A 156 14.79 10.34 0.85
N LEU A 157 14.04 11.10 0.02
CA LEU A 157 14.04 10.99 -1.44
C LEU A 157 14.84 12.10 -2.12
N LYS A 158 15.51 12.96 -1.35
CA LYS A 158 16.22 14.15 -1.86
C LYS A 158 17.28 13.79 -2.89
N GLU A 159 18.10 12.80 -2.61
CA GLU A 159 19.16 12.35 -3.52
C GLU A 159 18.59 11.78 -4.81
N GLN A 160 17.58 10.90 -4.70
CA GLN A 160 16.93 10.31 -5.86
C GLN A 160 16.28 11.36 -6.76
N ILE A 161 15.59 12.35 -6.16
CA ILE A 161 15.00 13.47 -6.91
C ILE A 161 16.11 14.27 -7.62
N GLN A 162 17.24 14.50 -6.96
CA GLN A 162 18.35 15.25 -7.55
C GLN A 162 18.98 14.49 -8.71
N GLN A 163 19.20 13.20 -8.58
CA GLN A 163 19.71 12.34 -9.67
C GLN A 163 18.75 12.35 -10.88
N MET A 164 17.45 12.19 -10.65
CA MET A 164 16.44 12.25 -11.71
C MET A 164 16.42 13.61 -12.42
N LYS A 165 16.58 14.73 -11.68
CA LYS A 165 16.70 16.06 -12.28
C LYS A 165 17.94 16.21 -13.17
N GLN A 166 19.08 15.65 -12.75
CA GLN A 166 20.30 15.65 -13.56
C GLN A 166 20.12 14.83 -14.84
N GLN A 167 19.53 13.63 -14.74
CA GLN A 167 19.22 12.80 -15.91
C GLN A 167 18.27 13.50 -16.88
N MET A 168 17.27 14.21 -16.37
CA MET A 168 16.29 14.93 -17.19
C MET A 168 16.91 16.08 -18.00
N LYS A 169 18.03 16.67 -17.55
CA LYS A 169 18.76 17.69 -18.32
C LYS A 169 19.46 17.12 -19.57
N LYS A 170 19.70 15.80 -19.57
CA LYS A 170 20.38 15.10 -20.67
C LYS A 170 19.41 14.55 -21.74
N ILE A 171 18.10 14.60 -21.50
CA ILE A 171 17.01 14.17 -22.39
C ILE A 171 16.39 15.41 -23.06
#